data_1215ce4bdbb73c1d82c0e48003321bfc
#
_entry.id   1215ce4bdbb73c1d82c0e48003321bfc
#
_cell.length_a   1.000
_cell.length_b   1.000
_cell.length_c   1.000
_cell.angle_alpha   90.00
_cell.angle_beta   90.00
_cell.angle_gamma   90.00
#
_symmetry.space_group_name_H-M   'P 1'
#
loop_
_entity.id
_entity.type
_entity.pdbx_description
1 polymer ?
#
loop_
_entity_poly.entity_id
_entity_poly.type
_entity_poly.pdbx_seq_one_letter_code
_entity_poly.pdbx_strand_id
1 'polypeptide(L)'
;VQRSTLDLTQAFNRRHLGTRPGQLDLEGRIATYELAYRMQTEAADVGDLADESAETLALYRIDDSHRPTASYGRMCLLARRLVERGVRVVQLYNAVDKYGWDGHEKSHEVHERNARQTDGPTAALLTDLSRRGLLDDTLVVWGGEFGRTPMEQGDGGRNHNPYGFTVWLAGGGVNGGRVIGATDEIGLRAVEDRQHVRDLHATILAAFGLDHERLVFPHDGRDERLTGVLGAARPIAGVLG
;
A
#
# COMPACT_ATOMS: atom_id res chain seq x y z
N VAL A 1 27.03 14.95 -16.14
CA VAL A 1 27.91 13.79 -15.93
C VAL A 1 27.10 12.53 -15.65
N GLN A 2 26.23 12.53 -14.64
CA GLN A 2 25.47 11.32 -14.25
C GLN A 2 24.55 10.78 -15.37
N ARG A 3 23.82 11.64 -16.08
CA ARG A 3 22.98 11.21 -17.23
C ARG A 3 23.82 10.59 -18.35
N SER A 4 24.91 11.21 -18.72
CA SER A 4 25.78 10.68 -19.79
C SER A 4 26.39 9.32 -19.42
N THR A 5 26.74 9.13 -18.13
CA THR A 5 27.22 7.82 -17.64
C THR A 5 26.13 6.76 -17.72
N LEU A 6 24.90 7.11 -17.36
CA LEU A 6 23.76 6.20 -17.47
C LEU A 6 23.48 5.84 -18.93
N ASP A 7 23.46 6.82 -19.84
CA ASP A 7 23.22 6.59 -21.27
C ASP A 7 24.26 5.65 -21.88
N LEU A 8 25.53 5.82 -21.50
CA LEU A 8 26.61 4.91 -21.92
C LEU A 8 26.42 3.50 -21.36
N THR A 9 26.10 3.38 -20.07
CA THR A 9 25.83 2.10 -19.42
C THR A 9 24.64 1.40 -20.09
N GLN A 10 23.58 2.13 -20.39
CA GLN A 10 22.41 1.62 -21.09
C GLN A 10 22.73 1.14 -22.51
N ALA A 11 23.61 1.86 -23.23
CA ALA A 11 24.06 1.42 -24.56
C ALA A 11 24.81 0.08 -24.50
N PHE A 12 25.68 -0.10 -23.52
CA PHE A 12 26.37 -1.38 -23.29
C PHE A 12 25.39 -2.50 -22.89
N ASN A 13 24.46 -2.20 -22.00
CA ASN A 13 23.46 -3.16 -21.55
C ASN A 13 22.56 -3.63 -22.71
N ARG A 14 22.09 -2.72 -23.56
CA ARG A 14 21.31 -3.06 -24.77
C ARG A 14 22.09 -3.93 -25.74
N ARG A 15 23.38 -3.62 -25.96
CA ARG A 15 24.25 -4.44 -26.81
C ARG A 15 24.42 -5.84 -26.23
N HIS A 16 24.60 -5.95 -24.92
CA HIS A 16 24.71 -7.23 -24.21
C HIS A 16 23.40 -8.03 -24.29
N LEU A 17 22.24 -7.37 -24.10
CA LEU A 17 20.93 -7.97 -24.25
C LEU A 17 20.67 -8.49 -25.66
N GLY A 18 21.10 -7.75 -26.70
CA GLY A 18 20.98 -8.16 -28.10
C GLY A 18 21.70 -9.47 -28.43
N THR A 19 22.71 -9.87 -27.64
CA THR A 19 23.38 -11.17 -27.78
C THR A 19 22.71 -12.28 -26.94
N ARG A 20 21.66 -11.97 -26.19
CA ARG A 20 20.97 -12.88 -25.26
C ARG A 20 19.46 -12.67 -25.28
N PRO A 21 18.82 -12.97 -26.41
CA PRO A 21 17.38 -12.77 -26.55
C PRO A 21 16.59 -13.63 -25.53
N GLY A 22 15.54 -13.05 -24.93
CA GLY A 22 14.65 -13.73 -23.99
C GLY A 22 15.12 -13.73 -22.53
N GLN A 23 16.20 -13.01 -22.18
CA GLN A 23 16.60 -12.82 -20.77
C GLN A 23 15.80 -11.66 -20.13
N LEU A 24 14.57 -11.95 -19.68
CA LEU A 24 13.67 -10.98 -19.02
C LEU A 24 14.30 -10.33 -17.79
N ASP A 25 15.11 -11.06 -17.04
CA ASP A 25 15.82 -10.52 -15.85
C ASP A 25 16.77 -9.39 -16.21
N LEU A 26 17.44 -9.48 -17.36
CA LEU A 26 18.36 -8.45 -17.83
C LEU A 26 17.59 -7.21 -18.30
N GLU A 27 16.46 -7.39 -18.98
CA GLU A 27 15.56 -6.29 -19.37
C GLU A 27 15.00 -5.59 -18.13
N GLY A 28 14.55 -6.36 -17.14
CA GLY A 28 14.07 -5.85 -15.85
C GLY A 28 15.13 -5.03 -15.13
N ARG A 29 16.39 -5.48 -15.08
CA ARG A 29 17.50 -4.73 -14.48
C ARG A 29 17.77 -3.40 -15.20
N ILE A 30 17.78 -3.41 -16.53
CA ILE A 30 17.95 -2.20 -17.35
C ILE A 30 16.85 -1.18 -17.02
N ALA A 31 15.59 -1.63 -16.98
CA ALA A 31 14.44 -0.79 -16.63
C ALA A 31 14.53 -0.26 -15.18
N THR A 32 15.01 -1.07 -14.24
CA THR A 32 15.18 -0.69 -12.83
C THR A 32 16.22 0.42 -12.66
N TYR A 33 17.34 0.37 -13.37
CA TYR A 33 18.35 1.45 -13.33
C TYR A 33 17.83 2.77 -13.90
N GLU A 34 17.07 2.72 -14.99
CA GLU A 34 16.43 3.91 -15.56
C GLU A 34 15.39 4.50 -14.60
N LEU A 35 14.58 3.65 -13.97
CA LEU A 35 13.62 4.05 -12.96
C LEU A 35 14.31 4.69 -11.75
N ALA A 36 15.38 4.06 -11.24
CA ALA A 36 16.15 4.60 -10.12
C ALA A 36 16.73 5.98 -10.42
N TYR A 37 17.22 6.20 -11.63
CA TYR A 37 17.70 7.52 -12.06
C TYR A 37 16.58 8.57 -12.09
N ARG A 38 15.42 8.23 -12.66
CA ARG A 38 14.24 9.13 -12.65
C ARG A 38 13.80 9.44 -11.23
N MET A 39 13.75 8.45 -10.36
CA MET A 39 13.42 8.66 -8.95
C MET A 39 14.41 9.62 -8.26
N GLN A 40 15.70 9.52 -8.53
CA GLN A 40 16.70 10.43 -7.96
C GLN A 40 16.55 11.88 -8.45
N THR A 41 16.14 12.08 -9.70
CA THR A 41 15.97 13.43 -10.27
C THR A 41 14.63 14.08 -9.90
N GLU A 42 13.58 13.29 -9.76
CA GLU A 42 12.21 13.76 -9.48
C GLU A 42 11.87 13.74 -7.99
N ALA A 43 12.51 12.84 -7.21
CA ALA A 43 12.23 12.71 -5.78
C ALA A 43 12.85 13.81 -4.90
N ALA A 44 13.88 14.52 -5.38
CA ALA A 44 14.50 15.61 -4.63
C ALA A 44 13.45 16.69 -4.27
N ASP A 45 12.54 17.00 -5.20
CA ASP A 45 11.51 18.02 -5.03
C ASP A 45 10.28 17.51 -4.26
N VAL A 46 10.09 16.19 -4.15
CA VAL A 46 8.95 15.62 -3.42
C VAL A 46 9.03 15.92 -1.92
N GLY A 47 10.25 15.87 -1.37
CA GLY A 47 10.51 16.08 0.06
C GLY A 47 10.42 17.55 0.49
N ASP A 48 10.56 18.48 -0.44
CA ASP A 48 10.40 19.91 -0.17
C ASP A 48 8.92 20.28 -0.13
N LEU A 49 8.45 20.72 1.03
CA LEU A 49 7.06 21.12 1.26
C LEU A 49 6.86 22.64 1.19
N ALA A 50 7.86 23.41 0.78
CA ALA A 50 7.77 24.87 0.72
C ALA A 50 6.68 25.39 -0.23
N ASP A 51 6.34 24.60 -1.24
CA ASP A 51 5.28 24.93 -2.21
C ASP A 51 3.86 24.56 -1.74
N GLU A 52 3.73 23.87 -0.61
CA GLU A 52 2.43 23.50 -0.07
C GLU A 52 1.77 24.67 0.65
N SER A 53 0.47 24.84 0.46
CA SER A 53 -0.28 25.88 1.16
C SER A 53 -0.36 25.63 2.66
N ALA A 54 -0.49 26.70 3.46
CA ALA A 54 -0.69 26.59 4.89
C ALA A 54 -1.94 25.74 5.24
N GLU A 55 -3.00 25.82 4.40
CA GLU A 55 -4.20 24.98 4.54
C GLU A 55 -3.87 23.50 4.37
N THR A 56 -3.09 23.14 3.35
CA THR A 56 -2.64 21.77 3.11
C THR A 56 -1.80 21.25 4.28
N LEU A 57 -0.81 22.03 4.72
CA LEU A 57 0.04 21.64 5.85
C LEU A 57 -0.79 21.41 7.13
N ALA A 58 -1.76 22.28 7.41
CA ALA A 58 -2.66 22.16 8.54
C ALA A 58 -3.60 20.93 8.40
N LEU A 59 -4.12 20.67 7.21
CA LEU A 59 -4.96 19.50 6.92
C LEU A 59 -4.24 18.20 7.28
N TYR A 60 -2.99 18.05 6.87
CA TYR A 60 -2.15 16.89 7.18
C TYR A 60 -1.51 16.93 8.57
N ARG A 61 -1.77 17.96 9.38
CA ARG A 61 -1.23 18.11 10.74
C ARG A 61 0.30 18.09 10.78
N ILE A 62 0.96 18.74 9.82
CA ILE A 62 2.43 18.71 9.71
C ILE A 62 3.10 19.34 10.94
N ASP A 63 2.47 20.33 11.54
CA ASP A 63 2.96 21.07 12.72
C ASP A 63 2.27 20.63 14.04
N ASP A 64 1.66 19.42 14.05
CA ASP A 64 1.05 18.89 15.27
C ASP A 64 2.09 18.75 16.37
N SER A 65 1.74 19.19 17.59
CA SER A 65 2.61 19.08 18.77
C SER A 65 2.93 17.62 19.12
N HIS A 66 2.06 16.70 18.76
CA HIS A 66 2.29 15.28 18.87
C HIS A 66 3.12 14.79 17.68
N ARG A 67 4.43 14.70 17.87
CA ARG A 67 5.39 14.32 16.81
C ARG A 67 5.02 13.10 15.96
N PRO A 68 4.51 11.99 16.55
CA PRO A 68 4.10 10.85 15.73
C PRO A 68 2.98 11.18 14.74
N THR A 69 1.98 11.99 15.13
CA THR A 69 0.93 12.47 14.22
C THR A 69 1.51 13.32 13.11
N ALA A 70 2.36 14.29 13.43
CA ALA A 70 3.03 15.14 12.45
C ALA A 70 3.89 14.32 11.47
N SER A 71 4.62 13.32 11.96
CA SER A 71 5.43 12.42 11.14
C SER A 71 4.59 11.62 10.17
N TYR A 72 3.49 11.02 10.66
CA TYR A 72 2.59 10.25 9.79
C TYR A 72 1.84 11.15 8.81
N GLY A 73 1.46 12.36 9.22
CA GLY A 73 0.90 13.38 8.33
C GLY A 73 1.84 13.75 7.19
N ARG A 74 3.13 13.94 7.50
CA ARG A 74 4.16 14.16 6.47
C ARG A 74 4.26 12.98 5.51
N MET A 75 4.22 11.74 5.99
CA MET A 75 4.22 10.55 5.13
C MET A 75 3.00 10.50 4.20
N CYS A 76 1.81 10.81 4.71
CA CYS A 76 0.58 10.89 3.92
C CYS A 76 0.65 11.99 2.84
N LEU A 77 1.17 13.18 3.19
CA LEU A 77 1.36 14.26 2.23
C LEU A 77 2.38 13.90 1.16
N LEU A 78 3.49 13.27 1.52
CA LEU A 78 4.47 12.78 0.55
C LEU A 78 3.88 11.69 -0.35
N ALA A 79 3.03 10.81 0.16
CA ALA A 79 2.33 9.81 -0.64
C ALA A 79 1.45 10.46 -1.72
N ARG A 80 0.66 11.49 -1.37
CA ARG A 80 -0.13 12.26 -2.33
C ARG A 80 0.76 12.90 -3.40
N ARG A 81 1.87 13.54 -3.01
CA ARG A 81 2.82 14.16 -3.94
C ARG A 81 3.47 13.15 -4.89
N LEU A 82 3.76 11.95 -4.41
CA LEU A 82 4.29 10.86 -5.24
C LEU A 82 3.25 10.38 -6.27
N VAL A 83 2.00 10.21 -5.84
CA VAL A 83 0.90 9.83 -6.73
C VAL A 83 0.69 10.89 -7.82
N GLU A 84 0.67 12.18 -7.48
CA GLU A 84 0.58 13.28 -8.45
C GLU A 84 1.68 13.24 -9.52
N ARG A 85 2.85 12.70 -9.17
CA ARG A 85 3.99 12.52 -10.09
C ARG A 85 3.99 11.18 -10.82
N GLY A 86 2.89 10.42 -10.71
CA GLY A 86 2.70 9.15 -11.43
C GLY A 86 3.41 7.95 -10.80
N VAL A 87 3.79 8.02 -9.53
CA VAL A 87 4.26 6.84 -8.80
C VAL A 87 3.09 5.90 -8.59
N ARG A 88 3.19 4.70 -9.14
CA ARG A 88 2.07 3.75 -9.23
C ARG A 88 1.72 3.07 -7.92
N VAL A 89 2.70 2.84 -7.05
CA VAL A 89 2.52 2.17 -5.77
C VAL A 89 3.29 2.92 -4.71
N VAL A 90 2.59 3.37 -3.68
CA VAL A 90 3.18 4.01 -2.49
C VAL A 90 2.74 3.20 -1.29
N GLN A 91 3.67 2.79 -0.46
CA GLN A 91 3.39 2.03 0.75
C GLN A 91 3.82 2.82 1.98
N LEU A 92 2.88 3.03 2.89
CA LEU A 92 3.11 3.72 4.16
C LEU A 92 3.09 2.72 5.31
N TYR A 93 4.09 2.80 6.18
CA TYR A 93 4.14 2.02 7.39
C TYR A 93 3.99 2.92 8.61
N ASN A 94 3.02 2.62 9.46
CA ASN A 94 2.92 3.23 10.76
C ASN A 94 3.42 2.25 11.82
N ALA A 95 4.69 2.39 12.21
CA ALA A 95 5.30 1.70 13.33
C ALA A 95 6.00 2.75 14.20
N VAL A 96 5.32 3.23 15.21
CA VAL A 96 5.77 4.39 16.00
C VAL A 96 6.69 4.00 17.15
N ASP A 97 6.59 2.75 17.60
CA ASP A 97 7.42 2.21 18.68
C ASP A 97 7.77 0.73 18.41
N LYS A 98 8.46 0.12 19.37
CA LYS A 98 8.92 -1.27 19.28
C LYS A 98 7.81 -2.29 18.97
N TYR A 99 6.58 -1.99 19.34
CA TYR A 99 5.45 -2.91 19.19
C TYR A 99 4.48 -2.51 18.08
N GLY A 100 4.50 -1.25 17.62
CA GLY A 100 3.59 -0.77 16.58
C GLY A 100 2.13 -1.07 16.90
N TRP A 101 1.46 -1.82 16.00
CA TRP A 101 0.09 -2.31 16.17
C TRP A 101 0.01 -3.71 16.79
N ASP A 102 1.15 -4.32 17.12
CA ASP A 102 1.26 -5.67 17.66
C ASP A 102 0.99 -5.70 19.17
N GLY A 103 -0.25 -5.50 19.56
CA GLY A 103 -0.72 -5.32 20.93
C GLY A 103 -0.81 -6.62 21.74
N HIS A 104 0.32 -7.26 22.05
CA HIS A 104 0.38 -8.45 22.93
C HIS A 104 0.19 -8.14 24.41
N GLU A 105 0.28 -6.86 24.79
CA GLU A 105 -0.04 -6.32 26.10
C GLU A 105 -0.79 -5.01 25.90
N LYS A 106 -1.76 -4.70 26.75
CA LYS A 106 -2.52 -3.44 26.74
C LYS A 106 -3.03 -3.05 25.34
N SER A 107 -3.54 -4.03 24.60
CA SER A 107 -3.89 -3.91 23.19
C SER A 107 -4.84 -2.71 22.92
N HIS A 108 -5.81 -2.48 23.82
CA HIS A 108 -6.75 -1.36 23.67
C HIS A 108 -6.04 -0.01 23.73
N GLU A 109 -5.17 0.20 24.73
CA GLU A 109 -4.43 1.46 24.90
C GLU A 109 -3.47 1.70 23.74
N VAL A 110 -2.80 0.64 23.27
CA VAL A 110 -1.87 0.69 22.13
C VAL A 110 -2.62 1.06 20.86
N HIS A 111 -3.74 0.43 20.57
CA HIS A 111 -4.51 0.68 19.37
C HIS A 111 -5.19 2.06 19.41
N GLU A 112 -5.73 2.49 20.56
CA GLU A 112 -6.29 3.83 20.70
C GLU A 112 -5.23 4.91 20.44
N ARG A 113 -4.04 4.76 21.04
CA ARG A 113 -2.93 5.68 20.80
C ARG A 113 -2.56 5.75 19.31
N ASN A 114 -2.39 4.61 18.67
CA ASN A 114 -1.99 4.52 17.26
C ASN A 114 -3.10 5.04 16.32
N ALA A 115 -4.37 4.75 16.63
CA ALA A 115 -5.49 5.29 15.87
C ALA A 115 -5.53 6.83 15.93
N ARG A 116 -5.34 7.43 17.10
CA ARG A 116 -5.27 8.89 17.25
C ARG A 116 -4.15 9.53 16.42
N GLN A 117 -3.05 8.81 16.21
CA GLN A 117 -1.94 9.30 15.39
C GLN A 117 -2.25 9.26 13.88
N THR A 118 -2.97 8.24 13.43
CA THR A 118 -3.16 7.95 12.01
C THR A 118 -4.49 8.46 11.45
N ASP A 119 -5.52 8.57 12.26
CA ASP A 119 -6.89 8.90 11.85
C ASP A 119 -6.96 10.23 11.08
N GLY A 120 -6.55 11.32 11.69
CA GLY A 120 -6.55 12.64 11.06
C GLY A 120 -5.75 12.71 9.75
N PRO A 121 -4.48 12.30 9.74
CA PRO A 121 -3.68 12.29 8.51
C PRO A 121 -4.22 11.37 7.41
N THR A 122 -4.81 10.22 7.75
CA THR A 122 -5.45 9.34 6.77
C THR A 122 -6.68 9.99 6.16
N ALA A 123 -7.52 10.61 6.98
CA ALA A 123 -8.66 11.39 6.51
C ALA A 123 -8.23 12.57 5.63
N ALA A 124 -7.11 13.23 5.98
CA ALA A 124 -6.52 14.29 5.17
C ALA A 124 -6.09 13.79 3.79
N LEU A 125 -5.44 12.63 3.73
CA LEU A 125 -5.03 12.03 2.46
C LEU A 125 -6.23 11.77 1.54
N LEU A 126 -7.29 11.13 2.05
CA LEU A 126 -8.50 10.86 1.27
C LEU A 126 -9.18 12.15 0.81
N THR A 127 -9.27 13.13 1.70
CA THR A 127 -9.87 14.44 1.41
C THR A 127 -9.10 15.19 0.33
N ASP A 128 -7.77 15.21 0.42
CA ASP A 128 -6.92 15.93 -0.53
C ASP A 128 -6.89 15.24 -1.91
N LEU A 129 -6.80 13.90 -1.93
CA LEU A 129 -6.94 13.12 -3.17
C LEU A 129 -8.29 13.39 -3.85
N SER A 130 -9.37 13.43 -3.09
CA SER A 130 -10.72 13.71 -3.61
C SER A 130 -10.83 15.14 -4.15
N ARG A 131 -10.37 16.15 -3.40
CA ARG A 131 -10.39 17.56 -3.81
C ARG A 131 -9.61 17.83 -5.09
N ARG A 132 -8.56 17.04 -5.32
CA ARG A 132 -7.69 17.13 -6.51
C ARG A 132 -8.17 16.29 -7.69
N GLY A 133 -9.24 15.53 -7.53
CA GLY A 133 -9.73 14.59 -8.55
C GLY A 133 -8.79 13.40 -8.77
N LEU A 134 -7.92 13.09 -7.81
CA LEU A 134 -6.98 11.97 -7.88
C LEU A 134 -7.56 10.68 -7.29
N LEU A 135 -8.58 10.78 -6.44
CA LEU A 135 -9.12 9.63 -5.73
C LEU A 135 -9.79 8.62 -6.68
N ASP A 136 -10.37 9.09 -7.77
CA ASP A 136 -11.03 8.21 -8.75
C ASP A 136 -10.04 7.24 -9.43
N ASP A 137 -8.80 7.70 -9.62
CA ASP A 137 -7.71 6.93 -10.24
C ASP A 137 -6.70 6.37 -9.21
N THR A 138 -6.95 6.54 -7.92
CA THR A 138 -6.04 6.11 -6.85
C THR A 138 -6.77 5.20 -5.87
N LEU A 139 -6.43 3.91 -5.89
CA LEU A 139 -6.90 2.97 -4.89
C LEU A 139 -6.12 3.13 -3.59
N VAL A 140 -6.82 3.49 -2.51
CA VAL A 140 -6.27 3.51 -1.16
C VAL A 140 -6.71 2.25 -0.43
N VAL A 141 -5.73 1.48 0.06
CA VAL A 141 -5.95 0.26 0.84
C VAL A 141 -5.37 0.46 2.23
N TRP A 142 -6.17 0.19 3.25
CA TRP A 142 -5.74 0.24 4.63
C TRP A 142 -6.06 -1.09 5.31
N GLY A 143 -5.07 -1.65 5.99
CA GLY A 143 -5.23 -2.91 6.71
C GLY A 143 -3.99 -3.27 7.51
N GLY A 144 -4.14 -4.25 8.37
CA GLY A 144 -3.04 -4.97 8.99
C GLY A 144 -2.81 -6.30 8.27
N GLU A 145 -1.79 -7.03 8.69
CA GLU A 145 -1.43 -8.35 8.15
C GLU A 145 -2.46 -9.43 8.51
N PHE A 146 -3.09 -9.30 9.68
CA PHE A 146 -4.18 -10.13 10.20
C PHE A 146 -4.93 -9.38 11.32
N GLY A 147 -5.94 -10.00 11.91
CA GLY A 147 -6.69 -9.48 13.06
C GLY A 147 -6.11 -9.92 14.42
N ARG A 148 -6.88 -9.65 15.44
CA ARG A 148 -6.56 -10.02 16.84
C ARG A 148 -7.65 -10.90 17.41
N THR A 149 -7.24 -11.83 18.31
CA THR A 149 -8.21 -12.69 18.97
C THR A 149 -9.15 -11.91 19.89
N PRO A 150 -10.42 -12.29 19.99
CA PRO A 150 -11.35 -11.67 20.94
C PRO A 150 -11.00 -12.06 22.40
N MET A 151 -10.26 -13.16 22.59
CA MET A 151 -9.79 -13.59 23.90
C MET A 151 -8.56 -12.79 24.31
N GLU A 152 -8.49 -12.46 25.58
CA GLU A 152 -7.36 -11.78 26.19
C GLU A 152 -6.12 -12.68 26.26
N GLN A 153 -4.96 -12.09 26.07
CA GLN A 153 -3.66 -12.69 26.29
C GLN A 153 -2.84 -11.79 27.24
N GLY A 154 -2.31 -12.38 28.32
CA GLY A 154 -1.46 -11.63 29.26
C GLY A 154 -2.21 -10.47 29.91
N ASP A 155 -1.59 -9.30 29.98
CA ASP A 155 -2.13 -8.06 30.57
C ASP A 155 -2.91 -7.25 29.51
N GLY A 156 -4.16 -7.63 29.24
CA GLY A 156 -5.04 -6.93 28.30
C GLY A 156 -4.60 -7.02 26.84
N GLY A 157 -3.68 -7.91 26.52
CA GLY A 157 -3.22 -8.14 25.15
C GLY A 157 -4.17 -8.97 24.30
N ARG A 158 -3.85 -9.09 23.03
CA ARG A 158 -4.56 -9.94 22.05
C ARG A 158 -3.56 -10.70 21.20
N ASN A 159 -3.84 -11.96 20.91
CA ASN A 159 -3.01 -12.77 20.03
C ASN A 159 -3.36 -12.53 18.55
N HIS A 160 -2.53 -13.05 17.66
CA HIS A 160 -2.75 -13.02 16.21
C HIS A 160 -3.98 -13.83 15.82
N ASN A 161 -4.80 -13.30 14.93
CA ASN A 161 -5.98 -13.97 14.41
C ASN A 161 -6.12 -13.81 12.89
N PRO A 162 -5.64 -14.78 12.10
CA PRO A 162 -5.76 -14.73 10.66
C PRO A 162 -7.14 -15.14 10.13
N TYR A 163 -8.05 -15.57 11.00
CA TYR A 163 -9.34 -16.12 10.58
C TYR A 163 -10.48 -15.09 10.47
N GLY A 164 -10.25 -13.88 10.96
CA GLY A 164 -11.22 -12.79 10.85
C GLY A 164 -10.55 -11.45 11.11
N PHE A 165 -10.56 -10.56 10.08
CA PHE A 165 -10.04 -9.19 10.18
C PHE A 165 -10.65 -8.31 9.11
N THR A 166 -10.53 -7.01 9.30
CA THR A 166 -11.09 -6.00 8.40
C THR A 166 -9.98 -5.29 7.62
N VAL A 167 -10.24 -5.09 6.35
CA VAL A 167 -9.49 -4.20 5.45
C VAL A 167 -10.50 -3.23 4.86
N TRP A 168 -10.12 -1.96 4.68
CA TRP A 168 -10.97 -1.06 3.90
C TRP A 168 -10.26 -0.53 2.67
N LEU A 169 -11.06 -0.21 1.65
CA LEU A 169 -10.61 0.34 0.37
C LEU A 169 -11.39 1.61 0.07
N ALA A 170 -10.72 2.57 -0.59
CA ALA A 170 -11.36 3.80 -1.05
C ALA A 170 -10.74 4.25 -2.39
N GLY A 171 -11.53 4.87 -3.25
CA GLY A 171 -11.09 5.36 -4.56
C GLY A 171 -10.82 4.24 -5.58
N GLY A 172 -10.14 4.56 -6.68
CA GLY A 172 -9.70 3.60 -7.68
C GLY A 172 -10.82 2.72 -8.25
N GLY A 173 -12.03 3.24 -8.45
CA GLY A 173 -13.17 2.48 -8.97
C GLY A 173 -13.90 1.60 -7.94
N VAL A 174 -13.59 1.75 -6.66
CA VAL A 174 -14.28 1.01 -5.58
C VAL A 174 -15.70 1.53 -5.38
N ASN A 175 -16.67 0.62 -5.32
CA ASN A 175 -18.05 0.92 -4.92
C ASN A 175 -18.12 1.22 -3.42
N GLY A 176 -17.99 2.49 -3.04
CA GLY A 176 -18.00 2.93 -1.64
C GLY A 176 -19.32 2.69 -0.89
N GLY A 177 -19.27 2.84 0.44
CA GLY A 177 -20.44 2.73 1.31
C GLY A 177 -20.94 1.30 1.52
N ARG A 178 -20.14 0.28 1.25
CA ARG A 178 -20.48 -1.13 1.40
C ARG A 178 -19.65 -1.81 2.47
N VAL A 179 -20.22 -2.81 3.10
CA VAL A 179 -19.53 -3.79 3.94
C VAL A 179 -19.73 -5.15 3.28
N ILE A 180 -18.66 -5.90 3.09
CA ILE A 180 -18.66 -7.23 2.47
C ILE A 180 -18.11 -8.23 3.49
N GLY A 181 -18.93 -9.25 3.78
CA GLY A 181 -18.61 -10.27 4.76
C GLY A 181 -18.87 -9.84 6.21
N ALA A 182 -18.95 -10.83 7.07
CA ALA A 182 -19.07 -10.65 8.52
C ALA A 182 -18.29 -11.73 9.28
N THR A 183 -17.94 -11.39 10.51
CA THR A 183 -17.42 -12.37 11.48
C THR A 183 -18.56 -13.02 12.28
N ASP A 184 -18.21 -14.08 13.01
CA ASP A 184 -19.05 -14.61 14.06
C ASP A 184 -19.30 -13.58 15.18
N GLU A 185 -20.21 -13.91 16.10
CA GLU A 185 -20.69 -13.01 17.17
C GLU A 185 -19.55 -12.48 18.07
N ILE A 186 -18.44 -13.22 18.17
CA ILE A 186 -17.31 -12.81 19.00
C ILE A 186 -16.13 -12.24 18.19
N GLY A 187 -16.23 -12.15 16.86
CA GLY A 187 -15.15 -11.61 16.01
C GLY A 187 -13.96 -12.55 15.80
N LEU A 188 -14.14 -13.89 16.02
CA LEU A 188 -13.05 -14.85 15.92
C LEU A 188 -12.83 -15.32 14.47
N ARG A 189 -13.89 -15.54 13.71
CA ARG A 189 -13.81 -16.11 12.35
C ARG A 189 -14.73 -15.37 11.40
N ALA A 190 -14.26 -15.13 10.19
CA ALA A 190 -15.14 -14.73 9.10
C ALA A 190 -16.11 -15.88 8.81
N VAL A 191 -17.42 -15.60 8.74
CA VAL A 191 -18.48 -16.61 8.56
C VAL A 191 -19.38 -16.30 7.37
N GLU A 192 -19.55 -15.02 6.99
CA GLU A 192 -20.31 -14.61 5.84
C GLU A 192 -19.38 -14.07 4.76
N ASP A 193 -19.68 -14.34 3.49
CA ASP A 193 -18.92 -13.88 2.32
C ASP A 193 -17.39 -13.89 2.54
N ARG A 194 -16.89 -15.00 3.01
CA ARG A 194 -15.49 -15.15 3.36
C ARG A 194 -14.58 -14.83 2.18
N GLN A 195 -13.65 -13.91 2.37
CA GLN A 195 -12.65 -13.57 1.39
C GLN A 195 -11.27 -14.03 1.87
N HIS A 196 -10.44 -14.50 0.97
CA HIS A 196 -9.05 -14.81 1.26
C HIS A 196 -8.17 -13.61 0.88
N VAL A 197 -7.03 -13.43 1.53
CA VAL A 197 -6.08 -12.36 1.16
C VAL A 197 -5.71 -12.38 -0.34
N ARG A 198 -5.71 -13.56 -0.96
CA ARG A 198 -5.53 -13.70 -2.42
C ARG A 198 -6.62 -13.01 -3.22
N ASP A 199 -7.85 -13.02 -2.73
CA ASP A 199 -8.99 -12.38 -3.41
C ASP A 199 -8.86 -10.85 -3.32
N LEU A 200 -8.33 -10.33 -2.21
CA LEU A 200 -7.95 -8.93 -2.09
C LEU A 200 -6.87 -8.56 -3.11
N HIS A 201 -5.81 -9.36 -3.24
CA HIS A 201 -4.77 -9.12 -4.25
C HIS A 201 -5.31 -9.22 -5.68
N ALA A 202 -6.19 -10.19 -5.98
CA ALA A 202 -6.86 -10.28 -7.27
C ALA A 202 -7.72 -9.03 -7.55
N THR A 203 -8.40 -8.51 -6.54
CA THR A 203 -9.19 -7.27 -6.63
C THR A 203 -8.31 -6.06 -6.91
N ILE A 204 -7.19 -5.92 -6.21
CA ILE A 204 -6.21 -4.84 -6.43
C ILE A 204 -5.65 -4.90 -7.87
N LEU A 205 -5.28 -6.09 -8.35
CA LEU A 205 -4.79 -6.27 -9.71
C LEU A 205 -5.87 -5.95 -10.75
N ALA A 206 -7.11 -6.35 -10.50
CA ALA A 206 -8.23 -6.00 -11.37
C ALA A 206 -8.48 -4.49 -11.43
N ALA A 207 -8.34 -3.77 -10.30
CA ALA A 207 -8.40 -2.30 -10.28
C ALA A 207 -7.30 -1.64 -11.13
N PHE A 208 -6.13 -2.28 -11.25
CA PHE A 208 -5.06 -1.87 -12.18
C PHE A 208 -5.33 -2.28 -13.65
N GLY A 209 -6.42 -2.97 -13.95
CA GLY A 209 -6.69 -3.54 -15.26
C GLY A 209 -5.80 -4.74 -15.60
N LEU A 210 -5.22 -5.39 -14.60
CA LEU A 210 -4.33 -6.53 -14.76
C LEU A 210 -5.07 -7.84 -14.47
N ASP A 211 -4.88 -8.80 -15.35
CA ASP A 211 -5.35 -10.16 -15.13
C ASP A 211 -4.38 -10.90 -14.20
N HIS A 212 -4.82 -11.21 -13.00
CA HIS A 212 -4.00 -11.84 -11.97
C HIS A 212 -3.60 -13.29 -12.31
N GLU A 213 -4.30 -13.96 -13.25
CA GLU A 213 -3.94 -15.29 -13.69
C GLU A 213 -2.86 -15.28 -14.77
N ARG A 214 -2.81 -14.20 -15.57
CA ARG A 214 -1.83 -14.00 -16.64
C ARG A 214 -0.59 -13.26 -16.17
N LEU A 215 -0.68 -12.53 -15.06
CA LEU A 215 0.48 -11.85 -14.46
C LEU A 215 1.32 -12.88 -13.72
N VAL A 216 2.37 -13.35 -14.36
CA VAL A 216 3.28 -14.35 -13.83
C VAL A 216 4.69 -13.79 -13.73
N PHE A 217 5.44 -14.30 -12.75
CA PHE A 217 6.86 -14.05 -12.57
C PHE A 217 7.61 -15.38 -12.61
N PRO A 218 8.49 -15.59 -13.58
CA PRO A 218 9.29 -16.81 -13.66
C PRO A 218 10.28 -16.90 -12.49
N HIS A 219 10.15 -17.92 -11.67
CA HIS A 219 11.03 -18.17 -10.52
C HIS A 219 11.29 -19.67 -10.37
N ASP A 220 12.55 -20.08 -10.31
CA ASP A 220 12.97 -21.49 -10.18
C ASP A 220 12.28 -22.44 -11.15
N GLY A 221 12.12 -22.01 -12.42
CA GLY A 221 11.51 -22.80 -13.49
C GLY A 221 9.98 -22.94 -13.39
N ARG A 222 9.32 -22.11 -12.59
CA ARG A 222 7.86 -22.03 -12.46
C ARG A 222 7.38 -20.60 -12.73
N ASP A 223 6.19 -20.51 -13.27
CA ASP A 223 5.46 -19.26 -13.39
C ASP A 223 4.69 -19.01 -12.09
N GLU A 224 5.25 -18.13 -11.24
CA GLU A 224 4.65 -17.74 -9.98
C GLU A 224 3.66 -16.58 -10.19
N ARG A 225 2.53 -16.61 -9.47
CA ARG A 225 1.51 -15.57 -9.48
C ARG A 225 1.50 -14.83 -8.14
N LEU A 226 1.20 -13.55 -8.14
CA LEU A 226 0.98 -12.77 -6.90
C LEU A 226 -0.18 -13.32 -6.06
N THR A 227 -1.15 -13.96 -6.69
CA THR A 227 -2.30 -14.59 -6.03
C THR A 227 -2.05 -16.04 -5.64
N GLY A 228 -0.82 -16.55 -5.85
CA GLY A 228 -0.41 -17.92 -5.57
C GLY A 228 -0.91 -18.93 -6.59
N VAL A 229 -0.34 -20.13 -6.53
CA VAL A 229 -0.67 -21.25 -7.45
C VAL A 229 -1.69 -22.24 -6.86
N LEU A 230 -1.93 -22.17 -5.54
CA LEU A 230 -2.86 -23.06 -4.85
C LEU A 230 -4.22 -22.39 -4.64
N GLY A 231 -5.24 -22.90 -5.29
CA GLY A 231 -6.61 -22.43 -5.22
C GLY A 231 -6.91 -21.24 -6.15
N ALA A 232 -8.17 -21.11 -6.54
CA ALA A 232 -8.62 -20.05 -7.43
C ALA A 232 -8.87 -18.77 -6.62
N ALA A 233 -7.97 -17.79 -6.72
CA ALA A 233 -8.26 -16.43 -6.29
C ALA A 233 -9.28 -15.80 -7.26
N ARG A 234 -10.12 -14.91 -6.76
CA ARG A 234 -11.08 -14.16 -7.56
C ARG A 234 -11.19 -12.73 -7.06
N PRO A 235 -11.36 -11.75 -7.94
CA PRO A 235 -11.73 -10.42 -7.50
C PRO A 235 -13.01 -10.48 -6.65
N ILE A 236 -13.02 -9.75 -5.55
CA ILE A 236 -14.15 -9.76 -4.60
C ILE A 236 -15.36 -9.11 -5.28
N ALA A 237 -16.46 -9.85 -5.35
CA ALA A 237 -17.68 -9.39 -6.01
C ALA A 237 -18.22 -8.12 -5.35
N GLY A 238 -18.60 -7.13 -6.17
CA GLY A 238 -19.21 -5.88 -5.71
C GLY A 238 -18.23 -4.85 -5.14
N VAL A 239 -16.92 -5.12 -5.08
CA VAL A 239 -15.91 -4.13 -4.68
C VAL A 239 -15.66 -3.13 -5.80
N LEU A 240 -15.46 -3.60 -7.01
CA LEU A 240 -15.26 -2.74 -8.18
C LEU A 240 -16.57 -2.55 -8.94
N GLY A 241 -16.75 -1.37 -9.54
CA GLY A 241 -17.89 -1.00 -10.36
C GLY A 241 -17.75 -1.40 -11.82
#